data_018782f21969e33fe7569511a073c1e9
#
_entry.id   018782f21969e33fe7569511a073c1e9
#
_cell.length_a   1.000
_cell.length_b   1.000
_cell.length_c   1.000
_cell.angle_alpha   90.00
_cell.angle_beta   90.00
_cell.angle_gamma   90.00
#
_symmetry.space_group_name_H-M   'P 1'
#
loop_
_entity.id
_entity.type
_entity.pdbx_description
1 polymer ?
#
loop_
_entity_poly.entity_id
_entity_poly.type
_entity_poly.pdbx_seq_one_letter_code
_entity_poly.pdbx_strand_id
1 'polypeptide(L)'
;NPAVGCVVVKDGRIVGLGAHLKRGEPHAEVHALNMAGERSEGATVYVTLEPCAHHGKTPPCCDRLLEAKVARVVVASVDPNPLVSGKGIARLREAGIEVVSGLLEEEERRINAAYRKYITTRMPYVTLKIALTLDGRIATRTGDSRWVTGPEAREAVHVLRHRHQAIMVGVSTVLADDPELTARLPVPAMQPVRVVADSRLRVPETARIFDGKTPAVVLTTEQADPAKADRLRELGAEVLVCGPGPRVDLRLAMRRLGEREIASVLLEGGGQLAGAMLKAGLVDRVKLFYAPKLAGEDGIPAFAFAGPERMADALRLEQIEIEHVGGDWCVSGVPVREGGT
;
A
#
# COMPACT_ATOMS: atom_id res chain seq x y z
N ASN A 1 0.66 9.61 3.68
CA ASN A 1 1.90 10.38 3.86
C ASN A 1 3.08 9.54 3.41
N PRO A 2 4.14 10.16 2.84
CA PRO A 2 5.41 9.47 2.61
C PRO A 2 6.08 9.14 3.95
N ALA A 3 6.83 8.05 3.96
CA ALA A 3 7.76 7.73 5.03
C ALA A 3 9.04 8.55 4.82
N VAL A 4 9.28 9.54 5.68
CA VAL A 4 10.44 10.42 5.59
C VAL A 4 11.27 10.34 6.86
N GLY A 5 12.57 10.15 6.68
CA GLY A 5 13.58 10.21 7.73
C GLY A 5 14.59 11.33 7.46
N CYS A 6 15.13 11.90 8.52
CA CYS A 6 16.14 12.95 8.45
C CYS A 6 17.23 12.74 9.49
N VAL A 7 18.50 12.93 9.10
CA VAL A 7 19.67 12.84 9.98
C VAL A 7 20.52 14.10 9.81
N VAL A 8 20.89 14.74 10.91
CA VAL A 8 21.81 15.88 10.94
C VAL A 8 23.16 15.41 11.44
N VAL A 9 24.21 15.67 10.65
CA VAL A 9 25.59 15.27 10.95
C VAL A 9 26.50 16.50 11.03
N LYS A 10 27.23 16.61 12.12
CA LYS A 10 28.24 17.66 12.35
C LYS A 10 29.55 17.02 12.80
N ASP A 11 30.65 17.38 12.15
CA ASP A 11 32.01 16.89 12.48
C ASP A 11 32.07 15.34 12.62
N GLY A 12 31.43 14.62 11.66
CA GLY A 12 31.36 13.17 11.64
C GLY A 12 30.43 12.51 12.68
N ARG A 13 29.69 13.31 13.46
CA ARG A 13 28.79 12.82 14.51
C ARG A 13 27.34 13.11 14.16
N ILE A 14 26.44 12.17 14.43
CA ILE A 14 25.00 12.39 14.37
C ILE A 14 24.61 13.29 15.53
N VAL A 15 24.04 14.44 15.22
CA VAL A 15 23.62 15.48 16.21
C VAL A 15 22.11 15.64 16.26
N GLY A 16 21.38 15.12 15.25
CA GLY A 16 19.92 15.14 15.21
C GLY A 16 19.35 14.01 14.38
N LEU A 17 18.20 13.49 14.81
CA LEU A 17 17.42 12.44 14.13
C LEU A 17 15.95 12.87 14.09
N GLY A 18 15.28 12.60 13.01
CA GLY A 18 13.87 12.89 12.85
C GLY A 18 13.16 11.94 11.89
N ALA A 19 11.87 11.77 12.12
CA ALA A 19 10.98 11.04 11.23
C ALA A 19 9.63 11.75 11.14
N HIS A 20 8.96 11.67 9.99
CA HIS A 20 7.59 12.13 9.85
C HIS A 20 6.63 11.06 10.39
N LEU A 21 6.11 11.28 11.58
CA LEU A 21 5.35 10.26 12.32
C LEU A 21 3.86 10.25 11.95
N LYS A 22 3.26 11.45 11.73
CA LYS A 22 1.82 11.56 11.50
C LYS A 22 1.47 12.77 10.64
N ARG A 23 0.45 12.61 9.79
CA ARG A 23 -0.07 13.67 8.94
C ARG A 23 -0.50 14.90 9.74
N GLY A 24 0.03 16.07 9.38
CA GLY A 24 -0.26 17.35 10.03
C GLY A 24 0.65 17.68 11.20
N GLU A 25 1.52 16.76 11.60
CA GLU A 25 2.61 17.00 12.55
C GLU A 25 3.88 17.48 11.82
N PRO A 26 4.91 17.98 12.56
CA PRO A 26 6.16 18.42 11.98
C PRO A 26 6.81 17.34 11.10
N HIS A 27 7.47 17.75 10.03
CA HIS A 27 8.20 16.86 9.15
C HIS A 27 9.52 16.39 9.79
N ALA A 28 10.16 15.38 9.19
CA ALA A 28 11.37 14.75 9.69
C ALA A 28 12.51 15.76 9.92
N GLU A 29 12.67 16.72 9.01
CA GLU A 29 13.69 17.76 9.08
C GLU A 29 13.51 18.62 10.32
N VAL A 30 12.28 18.99 10.67
CA VAL A 30 11.98 19.82 11.85
C VAL A 30 12.35 19.07 13.13
N HIS A 31 12.02 17.78 13.24
CA HIS A 31 12.40 16.96 14.38
C HIS A 31 13.92 16.84 14.52
N ALA A 32 14.61 16.55 13.40
CA ALA A 32 16.06 16.39 13.38
C ALA A 32 16.79 17.71 13.75
N LEU A 33 16.34 18.84 13.19
CA LEU A 33 16.92 20.16 13.49
C LEU A 33 16.64 20.61 14.94
N ASN A 34 15.45 20.35 15.46
CA ASN A 34 15.14 20.64 16.86
C ASN A 34 16.03 19.84 17.82
N MET A 35 16.30 18.56 17.51
CA MET A 35 17.23 17.73 18.29
C MET A 35 18.68 18.21 18.18
N ALA A 36 19.12 18.66 16.99
CA ALA A 36 20.46 19.17 16.76
C ALA A 36 20.71 20.51 17.49
N GLY A 37 19.68 21.37 17.57
CA GLY A 37 19.79 22.72 18.12
C GLY A 37 20.86 23.55 17.39
N GLU A 38 21.69 24.27 18.13
CA GLU A 38 22.77 25.10 17.58
C GLU A 38 23.82 24.33 16.78
N ARG A 39 23.94 23.00 17.01
CA ARG A 39 24.86 22.13 16.24
C ARG A 39 24.42 21.92 14.79
N SER A 40 23.24 22.39 14.41
CA SER A 40 22.77 22.36 13.01
C SER A 40 23.51 23.36 12.12
N GLU A 41 24.07 24.46 12.69
CA GLU A 41 24.81 25.46 11.92
C GLU A 41 26.07 24.85 11.29
N GLY A 42 26.19 24.96 9.96
CA GLY A 42 27.25 24.36 9.16
C GLY A 42 27.25 22.83 9.12
N ALA A 43 26.16 22.16 9.52
CA ALA A 43 26.02 20.71 9.46
C ALA A 43 25.61 20.20 8.06
N THR A 44 25.75 18.91 7.83
CA THR A 44 25.17 18.20 6.69
C THR A 44 23.86 17.52 7.11
N VAL A 45 22.80 17.75 6.35
CA VAL A 45 21.48 17.14 6.56
C VAL A 45 21.24 16.08 5.49
N TYR A 46 20.93 14.86 5.91
CA TYR A 46 20.50 13.77 5.03
C TYR A 46 19.00 13.59 5.20
N VAL A 47 18.26 13.60 4.10
CA VAL A 47 16.80 13.42 4.09
C VAL A 47 16.37 12.49 2.98
N THR A 48 15.44 11.59 3.27
CA THR A 48 15.02 10.57 2.32
C THR A 48 14.16 11.10 1.17
N LEU A 49 13.43 12.20 1.36
CA LEU A 49 12.61 12.83 0.32
C LEU A 49 12.90 14.35 0.29
N GLU A 50 12.74 14.95 -0.88
CA GLU A 50 12.94 16.39 -1.10
C GLU A 50 12.21 17.25 -0.07
N PRO A 51 12.91 18.20 0.61
CA PRO A 51 12.30 19.13 1.54
C PRO A 51 11.27 20.03 0.85
N CYS A 52 10.09 20.16 1.45
CA CYS A 52 9.02 20.96 0.86
C CYS A 52 9.34 22.47 0.87
N ALA A 53 8.97 23.16 -0.22
CA ALA A 53 9.14 24.60 -0.42
C ALA A 53 7.82 25.39 -0.32
N HIS A 54 6.67 24.71 -0.12
CA HIS A 54 5.36 25.35 -0.06
C HIS A 54 4.75 25.24 1.35
N HIS A 55 3.91 26.20 1.69
CA HIS A 55 3.07 26.12 2.88
C HIS A 55 1.96 25.08 2.67
N GLY A 56 2.03 24.00 3.44
CA GLY A 56 0.98 22.98 3.51
C GLY A 56 0.22 23.11 4.84
N LYS A 57 0.10 21.99 5.56
CA LYS A 57 -0.39 21.99 6.96
C LYS A 57 0.67 22.47 7.96
N THR A 58 1.92 22.47 7.55
CA THR A 58 3.09 22.93 8.29
C THR A 58 3.89 23.94 7.45
N PRO A 59 4.71 24.82 8.06
CA PRO A 59 5.65 25.67 7.33
C PRO A 59 6.63 24.86 6.47
N PRO A 60 7.17 25.43 5.39
CA PRO A 60 8.12 24.76 4.51
C PRO A 60 9.38 24.28 5.25
N CYS A 61 9.81 23.03 5.00
CA CYS A 61 11.05 22.51 5.57
C CYS A 61 12.29 23.25 5.06
N CYS A 62 12.23 23.78 3.83
CA CYS A 62 13.31 24.62 3.29
C CYS A 62 13.60 25.83 4.20
N ASP A 63 12.56 26.49 4.74
CA ASP A 63 12.74 27.65 5.61
C ASP A 63 13.47 27.26 6.91
N ARG A 64 13.11 26.14 7.51
CA ARG A 64 13.77 25.63 8.71
C ARG A 64 15.23 25.25 8.46
N LEU A 65 15.56 24.71 7.28
CA LEU A 65 16.94 24.39 6.88
C LEU A 65 17.77 25.68 6.70
N LEU A 66 17.18 26.71 6.10
CA LEU A 66 17.80 28.02 5.93
C LEU A 66 18.04 28.73 7.27
N GLU A 67 17.04 28.78 8.15
CA GLU A 67 17.14 29.33 9.50
C GLU A 67 18.21 28.62 10.33
N ALA A 68 18.33 27.29 10.18
CA ALA A 68 19.32 26.47 10.86
C ALA A 68 20.74 26.64 10.28
N LYS A 69 20.92 27.40 9.18
CA LYS A 69 22.18 27.69 8.50
C LYS A 69 23.00 26.42 8.20
N VAL A 70 22.32 25.35 7.73
CA VAL A 70 23.02 24.11 7.35
C VAL A 70 23.91 24.35 6.14
N ALA A 71 25.08 23.70 6.07
CA ALA A 71 26.01 23.89 4.96
C ALA A 71 25.65 23.04 3.75
N ARG A 72 25.09 21.85 3.96
CA ARG A 72 24.82 20.86 2.92
C ARG A 72 23.56 20.07 3.19
N VAL A 73 22.80 19.76 2.12
CA VAL A 73 21.64 18.87 2.18
C VAL A 73 21.81 17.75 1.16
N VAL A 74 21.70 16.50 1.62
CA VAL A 74 21.74 15.29 0.79
C VAL A 74 20.33 14.70 0.73
N VAL A 75 19.73 14.71 -0.45
CA VAL A 75 18.35 14.27 -0.71
C VAL A 75 18.39 12.93 -1.42
N ALA A 76 17.73 11.90 -0.89
CA ALA A 76 17.72 10.61 -1.56
C ALA A 76 16.90 10.68 -2.86
N SER A 77 15.71 11.26 -2.85
CA SER A 77 14.84 11.30 -4.03
C SER A 77 14.09 12.63 -4.15
N VAL A 78 13.92 13.10 -5.38
CA VAL A 78 13.02 14.22 -5.70
C VAL A 78 11.57 13.80 -5.43
N ASP A 79 10.78 14.71 -4.84
CA ASP A 79 9.36 14.45 -4.59
C ASP A 79 8.59 14.41 -5.92
N PRO A 80 7.86 13.32 -6.23
CA PRO A 80 7.05 13.23 -7.44
C PRO A 80 5.82 14.14 -7.42
N ASN A 81 5.50 14.77 -6.29
CA ASN A 81 4.38 15.70 -6.16
C ASN A 81 4.61 16.94 -7.03
N PRO A 82 3.76 17.25 -8.04
CA PRO A 82 3.92 18.41 -8.92
C PRO A 82 4.00 19.77 -8.18
N LEU A 83 3.47 19.83 -6.95
CA LEU A 83 3.54 21.03 -6.11
C LEU A 83 4.96 21.25 -5.52
N VAL A 84 5.74 20.18 -5.37
CA VAL A 84 7.10 20.19 -4.76
C VAL A 84 8.18 20.05 -5.82
N SER A 85 8.17 18.98 -6.53
CA SER A 85 9.08 18.48 -7.58
C SER A 85 10.21 19.44 -8.01
N GLY A 86 11.37 19.33 -7.39
CA GLY A 86 12.56 20.13 -7.68
C GLY A 86 12.60 21.54 -7.06
N LYS A 87 11.47 22.06 -6.58
CA LYS A 87 11.36 23.43 -6.05
C LYS A 87 12.08 23.60 -4.71
N GLY A 88 12.06 22.56 -3.86
CA GLY A 88 12.79 22.56 -2.60
C GLY A 88 14.30 22.58 -2.82
N ILE A 89 14.78 21.73 -3.71
CA ILE A 89 16.19 21.66 -4.10
C ILE A 89 16.65 22.98 -4.73
N ALA A 90 15.86 23.55 -5.65
CA ALA A 90 16.18 24.83 -6.27
C ALA A 90 16.30 25.95 -5.24
N ARG A 91 15.32 26.08 -4.34
CA ARG A 91 15.31 27.10 -3.28
C ARG A 91 16.51 27.02 -2.35
N LEU A 92 16.92 25.81 -1.95
CA LEU A 92 18.10 25.63 -1.11
C LEU A 92 19.39 26.02 -1.85
N ARG A 93 19.53 25.65 -3.14
CA ARG A 93 20.68 26.04 -3.97
C ARG A 93 20.76 27.55 -4.20
N GLU A 94 19.65 28.22 -4.48
CA GLU A 94 19.55 29.68 -4.64
C GLU A 94 19.98 30.42 -3.37
N ALA A 95 19.76 29.83 -2.21
CA ALA A 95 20.19 30.37 -0.91
C ALA A 95 21.65 30.01 -0.55
N GLY A 96 22.40 29.36 -1.44
CA GLY A 96 23.81 29.04 -1.26
C GLY A 96 24.11 27.74 -0.51
N ILE A 97 23.09 26.92 -0.22
CA ILE A 97 23.30 25.60 0.39
C ILE A 97 23.72 24.59 -0.69
N GLU A 98 24.76 23.80 -0.42
CA GLU A 98 25.17 22.69 -1.27
C GLU A 98 24.08 21.60 -1.24
N VAL A 99 23.52 21.22 -2.41
CA VAL A 99 22.50 20.15 -2.49
C VAL A 99 22.95 19.04 -3.42
N VAL A 100 23.07 17.82 -2.88
CA VAL A 100 23.30 16.57 -3.59
C VAL A 100 21.99 15.77 -3.59
N SER A 101 21.61 15.18 -4.73
CA SER A 101 20.39 14.35 -4.84
C SER A 101 20.68 13.03 -5.55
N GLY A 102 19.85 12.01 -5.27
CA GLY A 102 19.92 10.69 -5.92
C GLY A 102 20.63 9.61 -5.08
N LEU A 103 21.10 9.92 -3.87
CA LEU A 103 21.73 8.93 -3.00
C LEU A 103 20.66 7.97 -2.43
N LEU A 104 20.72 6.67 -2.73
CA LEU A 104 19.75 5.64 -2.33
C LEU A 104 18.33 5.93 -2.87
N GLU A 105 18.22 6.48 -4.07
CA GLU A 105 16.94 6.83 -4.69
C GLU A 105 16.05 5.61 -4.91
N GLU A 106 16.62 4.48 -5.32
CA GLU A 106 15.87 3.23 -5.55
C GLU A 106 15.23 2.69 -4.25
N GLU A 107 15.95 2.76 -3.14
CA GLU A 107 15.47 2.35 -1.82
C GLU A 107 14.33 3.25 -1.34
N GLU A 108 14.47 4.58 -1.53
CA GLU A 108 13.41 5.53 -1.22
C GLU A 108 12.16 5.23 -2.05
N ARG A 109 12.31 5.04 -3.36
CA ARG A 109 11.21 4.72 -4.29
C ARG A 109 10.44 3.47 -3.87
N ARG A 110 11.13 2.44 -3.37
CA ARG A 110 10.49 1.22 -2.86
C ARG A 110 9.71 1.48 -1.57
N ILE A 111 10.29 2.21 -0.62
CA ILE A 111 9.64 2.54 0.66
C ILE A 111 8.38 3.39 0.42
N ASN A 112 8.45 4.37 -0.48
CA ASN A 112 7.40 5.32 -0.75
C ASN A 112 6.54 4.99 -2.00
N ALA A 113 6.59 3.75 -2.51
CA ALA A 113 5.87 3.36 -3.72
C ALA A 113 4.37 3.69 -3.69
N ALA A 114 3.70 3.47 -2.56
CA ALA A 114 2.29 3.80 -2.38
C ALA A 114 2.02 5.30 -2.44
N TYR A 115 2.85 6.11 -1.76
CA TYR A 115 2.78 7.57 -1.84
C TYR A 115 3.00 8.07 -3.26
N ARG A 116 4.07 7.60 -3.90
CA ARG A 116 4.48 8.02 -5.26
C ARG A 116 3.35 7.75 -6.26
N LYS A 117 2.79 6.55 -6.27
CA LYS A 117 1.66 6.22 -7.13
C LYS A 117 0.45 7.10 -6.83
N TYR A 118 0.06 7.22 -5.57
CA TYR A 118 -1.12 7.97 -5.19
C TYR A 118 -1.01 9.47 -5.53
N ILE A 119 0.14 10.09 -5.25
CA ILE A 119 0.30 11.53 -5.47
C ILE A 119 0.30 11.90 -6.97
N THR A 120 0.77 10.99 -7.83
CA THR A 120 0.83 11.21 -9.28
C THR A 120 -0.43 10.77 -10.03
N THR A 121 -1.14 9.74 -9.55
CA THR A 121 -2.27 9.13 -10.29
C THR A 121 -3.62 9.26 -9.59
N ARG A 122 -3.62 9.60 -8.31
CA ARG A 122 -4.79 9.56 -7.42
C ARG A 122 -5.44 8.18 -7.29
N MET A 123 -4.69 7.13 -7.62
CA MET A 123 -5.13 5.75 -7.45
C MET A 123 -4.30 5.06 -6.36
N PRO A 124 -4.90 4.15 -5.58
CA PRO A 124 -4.18 3.40 -4.56
C PRO A 124 -3.12 2.48 -5.17
N TYR A 125 -2.04 2.27 -4.44
CA TYR A 125 -1.08 1.20 -4.68
C TYR A 125 -1.67 -0.12 -4.20
N VAL A 126 -1.75 -1.11 -5.08
CA VAL A 126 -2.38 -2.40 -4.78
C VAL A 126 -1.32 -3.48 -4.62
N THR A 127 -1.23 -4.03 -3.41
CA THR A 127 -0.45 -5.23 -3.12
C THR A 127 -1.37 -6.44 -3.13
N LEU A 128 -1.20 -7.36 -4.07
CA LEU A 128 -1.90 -8.64 -4.08
C LEU A 128 -1.16 -9.63 -3.17
N LYS A 129 -1.82 -10.10 -2.13
CA LYS A 129 -1.31 -11.15 -1.24
C LYS A 129 -2.11 -12.44 -1.43
N ILE A 130 -1.42 -13.54 -1.66
CA ILE A 130 -2.02 -14.87 -1.74
C ILE A 130 -1.22 -15.84 -0.87
N ALA A 131 -1.91 -16.71 -0.12
CA ALA A 131 -1.34 -17.89 0.50
C ALA A 131 -1.73 -19.09 -0.35
N LEU A 132 -0.75 -19.91 -0.77
CA LEU A 132 -0.97 -20.99 -1.72
C LEU A 132 -0.04 -22.17 -1.45
N THR A 133 -0.43 -23.33 -1.95
CA THR A 133 0.41 -24.53 -2.00
C THR A 133 1.47 -24.44 -3.09
N LEU A 134 2.49 -25.30 -3.10
CA LEU A 134 3.53 -25.32 -4.14
C LEU A 134 2.97 -25.57 -5.54
N ASP A 135 1.87 -26.30 -5.64
CA ASP A 135 1.12 -26.53 -6.90
C ASP A 135 0.06 -25.45 -7.20
N GLY A 136 0.11 -24.30 -6.51
CA GLY A 136 -0.65 -23.10 -6.84
C GLY A 136 -2.12 -23.11 -6.42
N ARG A 137 -2.48 -23.81 -5.34
CA ARG A 137 -3.86 -23.89 -4.82
C ARG A 137 -4.03 -23.05 -3.56
N ILE A 138 -5.20 -22.42 -3.43
CA ILE A 138 -5.58 -21.62 -2.25
C ILE A 138 -6.49 -22.38 -1.29
N ALA A 139 -7.07 -23.48 -1.74
CA ALA A 139 -7.90 -24.37 -0.96
C ALA A 139 -7.97 -25.76 -1.60
N THR A 140 -8.43 -26.74 -0.84
CA THR A 140 -8.76 -28.08 -1.35
C THR A 140 -9.98 -28.05 -2.28
N ARG A 141 -10.27 -29.14 -2.94
CA ARG A 141 -11.46 -29.35 -3.78
C ARG A 141 -12.78 -29.01 -3.06
N THR A 142 -12.84 -29.25 -1.76
CA THR A 142 -14.03 -28.98 -0.92
C THR A 142 -14.08 -27.55 -0.37
N GLY A 143 -13.06 -26.73 -0.64
CA GLY A 143 -12.97 -25.34 -0.17
C GLY A 143 -12.27 -25.18 1.19
N ASP A 144 -11.75 -26.27 1.81
CA ASP A 144 -10.97 -26.12 3.04
C ASP A 144 -9.63 -25.44 2.74
N SER A 145 -9.38 -24.31 3.43
CA SER A 145 -8.20 -23.47 3.31
C SER A 145 -7.47 -23.27 4.64
N ARG A 146 -7.88 -23.95 5.72
CA ARG A 146 -7.32 -23.76 7.06
C ARG A 146 -6.45 -24.93 7.49
N TRP A 147 -5.13 -24.75 7.57
CA TRP A 147 -4.37 -23.55 7.17
C TRP A 147 -3.46 -23.93 6.01
N VAL A 148 -3.44 -23.12 4.97
CA VAL A 148 -2.48 -23.30 3.87
C VAL A 148 -1.08 -23.04 4.39
N THR A 149 -0.80 -21.86 4.92
CA THR A 149 0.53 -21.43 5.42
C THR A 149 0.66 -21.52 6.95
N GLY A 150 1.89 -21.54 7.43
CA GLY A 150 2.27 -21.61 8.84
C GLY A 150 1.94 -20.35 9.65
N PRO A 151 2.18 -20.38 10.99
CA PRO A 151 1.86 -19.26 11.87
C PRO A 151 2.69 -18.01 11.56
N GLU A 152 3.97 -18.15 11.25
CA GLU A 152 4.87 -17.03 10.94
C GLU A 152 4.42 -16.27 9.69
N ALA A 153 3.99 -16.98 8.64
CA ALA A 153 3.44 -16.37 7.44
C ALA A 153 2.12 -15.62 7.74
N ARG A 154 1.26 -16.17 8.61
CA ARG A 154 0.04 -15.49 9.04
C ARG A 154 0.35 -14.22 9.86
N GLU A 155 1.38 -14.23 10.71
CA GLU A 155 1.85 -13.04 11.42
C GLU A 155 2.36 -11.98 10.44
N ALA A 156 3.18 -12.36 9.46
CA ALA A 156 3.64 -11.47 8.39
C ALA A 156 2.47 -10.82 7.63
N VAL A 157 1.36 -11.54 7.41
CA VAL A 157 0.14 -10.99 6.81
C VAL A 157 -0.51 -9.94 7.71
N HIS A 158 -0.51 -10.11 9.03
CA HIS A 158 -1.02 -9.08 9.95
C HIS A 158 -0.15 -7.81 9.91
N VAL A 159 1.16 -7.92 9.72
CA VAL A 159 2.04 -6.78 9.47
C VAL A 159 1.69 -6.09 8.14
N LEU A 160 1.39 -6.85 7.09
CA LEU A 160 0.92 -6.27 5.81
C LEU A 160 -0.38 -5.51 5.99
N ARG A 161 -1.36 -6.06 6.72
CA ARG A 161 -2.63 -5.39 7.01
C ARG A 161 -2.44 -4.08 7.78
N HIS A 162 -1.53 -4.06 8.74
CA HIS A 162 -1.16 -2.85 9.49
C HIS A 162 -0.53 -1.76 8.58
N ARG A 163 0.23 -2.17 7.57
CA ARG A 163 0.94 -1.26 6.65
C ARG A 163 0.08 -0.71 5.52
N HIS A 164 -1.11 -1.27 5.28
CA HIS A 164 -2.01 -0.80 4.21
C HIS A 164 -3.22 -0.06 4.80
N GLN A 165 -3.65 0.99 4.11
CA GLN A 165 -4.81 1.77 4.55
C GLN A 165 -6.14 1.05 4.34
N ALA A 166 -6.22 0.13 3.37
CA ALA A 166 -7.39 -0.70 3.15
C ALA A 166 -7.01 -2.15 2.88
N ILE A 167 -7.92 -3.06 3.23
CA ILE A 167 -7.88 -4.48 2.86
C ILE A 167 -9.10 -4.78 1.99
N MET A 168 -8.88 -5.39 0.83
CA MET A 168 -9.93 -5.68 -0.14
C MET A 168 -10.08 -7.17 -0.37
N VAL A 169 -11.32 -7.65 -0.33
CA VAL A 169 -11.69 -9.03 -0.68
C VAL A 169 -12.90 -9.06 -1.62
N GLY A 170 -13.10 -10.17 -2.30
CA GLY A 170 -14.36 -10.44 -3.01
C GLY A 170 -15.43 -10.96 -2.06
N VAL A 171 -16.70 -10.77 -2.38
CA VAL A 171 -17.83 -11.25 -1.57
C VAL A 171 -17.81 -12.76 -1.34
N SER A 172 -17.28 -13.55 -2.29
CA SER A 172 -17.14 -15.00 -2.10
C SER A 172 -16.25 -15.36 -0.90
N THR A 173 -15.22 -14.57 -0.61
CA THR A 173 -14.38 -14.75 0.58
C THR A 173 -15.18 -14.45 1.87
N VAL A 174 -16.02 -13.41 1.84
CA VAL A 174 -16.88 -13.09 3.01
C VAL A 174 -17.89 -14.21 3.26
N LEU A 175 -18.51 -14.73 2.20
CA LEU A 175 -19.50 -15.80 2.29
C LEU A 175 -18.89 -17.14 2.76
N ALA A 176 -17.63 -17.42 2.39
CA ALA A 176 -16.95 -18.66 2.77
C ALA A 176 -16.36 -18.63 4.18
N ASP A 177 -15.73 -17.51 4.56
CA ASP A 177 -14.85 -17.46 5.73
C ASP A 177 -15.34 -16.53 6.84
N ASP A 178 -16.30 -15.64 6.55
CA ASP A 178 -16.76 -14.54 7.44
C ASP A 178 -15.59 -13.86 8.17
N PRO A 179 -14.62 -13.29 7.42
CA PRO A 179 -13.37 -12.82 8.00
C PRO A 179 -13.55 -11.46 8.69
N GLU A 180 -12.80 -11.21 9.76
CA GLU A 180 -12.76 -9.90 10.42
C GLU A 180 -11.99 -8.84 9.63
N LEU A 181 -11.05 -9.24 8.78
CA LEU A 181 -10.14 -8.37 8.02
C LEU A 181 -9.40 -7.34 8.88
N THR A 182 -8.98 -7.74 10.07
CA THR A 182 -8.27 -6.91 11.05
C THR A 182 -6.77 -7.18 11.06
N ALA A 183 -5.99 -6.18 11.43
CA ALA A 183 -4.58 -6.36 11.79
C ALA A 183 -4.49 -6.72 13.30
N ARG A 184 -3.96 -7.91 13.60
CA ARG A 184 -3.78 -8.41 14.97
C ARG A 184 -2.29 -8.59 15.23
N LEU A 185 -1.68 -7.63 15.90
CA LEU A 185 -0.28 -7.62 16.28
C LEU A 185 -0.16 -7.58 17.82
N PRO A 186 0.96 -8.01 18.39
CA PRO A 186 1.19 -7.93 19.84
C PRO A 186 1.32 -6.48 20.36
N VAL A 187 1.39 -5.51 19.46
CA VAL A 187 1.41 -4.07 19.73
C VAL A 187 0.20 -3.38 19.09
N PRO A 188 -0.18 -2.16 19.53
CA PRO A 188 -1.26 -1.42 18.89
C PRO A 188 -1.07 -1.30 17.39
N ALA A 189 -2.06 -1.73 16.61
CA ALA A 189 -2.03 -1.75 15.16
C ALA A 189 -3.05 -0.77 14.55
N MET A 190 -2.64 -0.09 13.47
CA MET A 190 -3.61 0.62 12.63
C MET A 190 -4.50 -0.39 11.93
N GLN A 191 -5.81 -0.16 12.02
CA GLN A 191 -6.79 -1.04 11.39
C GLN A 191 -7.09 -0.54 9.97
N PRO A 192 -6.98 -1.39 8.94
CA PRO A 192 -7.30 -1.02 7.57
C PRO A 192 -8.81 -0.86 7.36
N VAL A 193 -9.22 0.04 6.49
CA VAL A 193 -10.59 0.10 5.96
C VAL A 193 -10.91 -1.23 5.28
N ARG A 194 -12.05 -1.84 5.63
CA ARG A 194 -12.49 -3.11 5.05
C ARG A 194 -13.24 -2.87 3.76
N VAL A 195 -12.78 -3.44 2.65
CA VAL A 195 -13.37 -3.23 1.34
C VAL A 195 -13.85 -4.55 0.77
N VAL A 196 -15.12 -4.63 0.37
CA VAL A 196 -15.71 -5.83 -0.26
C VAL A 196 -16.15 -5.50 -1.67
N ALA A 197 -15.63 -6.24 -2.66
CA ALA A 197 -16.16 -6.21 -4.03
C ALA A 197 -17.36 -7.15 -4.14
N ASP A 198 -18.56 -6.56 -4.24
CA ASP A 198 -19.83 -7.28 -4.26
C ASP A 198 -20.82 -6.65 -5.24
N SER A 199 -20.80 -7.08 -6.47
CA SER A 199 -21.58 -6.51 -7.57
C SER A 199 -23.10 -6.50 -7.33
N ARG A 200 -23.62 -7.36 -6.44
CA ARG A 200 -25.07 -7.56 -6.21
C ARG A 200 -25.47 -7.47 -4.75
N LEU A 201 -24.59 -6.99 -3.87
CA LEU A 201 -24.80 -6.89 -2.43
C LEU A 201 -25.24 -8.22 -1.77
N ARG A 202 -24.52 -9.30 -2.09
CA ARG A 202 -24.77 -10.65 -1.50
C ARG A 202 -24.20 -10.79 -0.09
N VAL A 203 -23.38 -9.85 0.33
CA VAL A 203 -22.78 -9.84 1.67
C VAL A 203 -23.88 -9.89 2.74
N PRO A 204 -23.80 -10.80 3.74
CA PRO A 204 -24.76 -10.84 4.83
C PRO A 204 -24.66 -9.58 5.70
N GLU A 205 -25.79 -9.08 6.18
CA GLU A 205 -25.84 -7.96 7.12
C GLU A 205 -25.21 -8.31 8.46
N THR A 206 -25.15 -9.60 8.78
CA THR A 206 -24.52 -10.15 9.99
C THR A 206 -23.03 -10.41 9.85
N ALA A 207 -22.43 -10.10 8.69
CA ALA A 207 -21.00 -10.35 8.46
C ALA A 207 -20.12 -9.58 9.45
N ARG A 208 -19.08 -10.22 9.96
CA ARG A 208 -18.16 -9.69 11.00
C ARG A 208 -17.45 -8.40 10.57
N ILE A 209 -17.41 -8.09 9.29
CA ILE A 209 -16.85 -6.83 8.76
C ILE A 209 -17.70 -5.61 9.14
N PHE A 210 -18.96 -5.78 9.58
CA PHE A 210 -19.87 -4.70 9.97
C PHE A 210 -19.95 -4.54 11.50
N ASP A 211 -18.84 -4.77 12.23
CA ASP A 211 -18.78 -4.69 13.70
C ASP A 211 -18.82 -3.26 14.26
N GLY A 212 -18.89 -2.24 13.43
CA GLY A 212 -18.90 -0.82 13.80
C GLY A 212 -17.57 -0.28 14.35
N LYS A 213 -16.52 -1.12 14.48
CA LYS A 213 -15.21 -0.72 15.05
C LYS A 213 -14.25 -0.17 14.00
N THR A 214 -14.37 -0.64 12.78
CA THR A 214 -13.51 -0.26 11.66
C THR A 214 -14.37 0.08 10.45
N PRO A 215 -14.08 1.14 9.70
CA PRO A 215 -14.84 1.51 8.52
C PRO A 215 -14.94 0.35 7.52
N ALA A 216 -16.12 0.17 6.95
CA ALA A 216 -16.40 -0.82 5.91
C ALA A 216 -16.92 -0.14 4.65
N VAL A 217 -16.43 -0.57 3.49
CA VAL A 217 -16.84 -0.09 2.16
C VAL A 217 -17.27 -1.28 1.32
N VAL A 218 -18.46 -1.20 0.72
CA VAL A 218 -18.94 -2.21 -0.23
C VAL A 218 -18.99 -1.60 -1.62
N LEU A 219 -18.21 -2.19 -2.54
CA LEU A 219 -18.16 -1.78 -3.95
C LEU A 219 -19.21 -2.59 -4.71
N THR A 220 -20.16 -1.91 -5.32
CA THR A 220 -21.29 -2.57 -5.99
C THR A 220 -21.56 -1.98 -7.38
N THR A 221 -22.64 -2.39 -8.03
CA THR A 221 -23.08 -1.86 -9.33
C THR A 221 -24.49 -1.28 -9.25
N GLU A 222 -24.93 -0.60 -10.30
CA GLU A 222 -26.30 -0.07 -10.42
C GLU A 222 -27.38 -1.17 -10.42
N GLN A 223 -27.00 -2.43 -10.67
CA GLN A 223 -27.91 -3.58 -10.65
C GLN A 223 -28.13 -4.16 -9.25
N ALA A 224 -27.50 -3.59 -8.21
CA ALA A 224 -27.68 -4.05 -6.85
C ALA A 224 -29.03 -3.56 -6.29
N ASP A 225 -29.61 -4.33 -5.35
CA ASP A 225 -30.84 -3.98 -4.67
C ASP A 225 -30.67 -2.68 -3.83
N PRO A 226 -31.39 -1.59 -4.15
CA PRO A 226 -31.27 -0.34 -3.40
C PRO A 226 -31.66 -0.49 -1.90
N ALA A 227 -32.68 -1.30 -1.61
CA ALA A 227 -33.10 -1.54 -0.23
C ALA A 227 -32.01 -2.24 0.58
N LYS A 228 -31.29 -3.17 -0.04
CA LYS A 228 -30.12 -3.80 0.57
C LYS A 228 -28.98 -2.81 0.80
N ALA A 229 -28.75 -1.91 -0.15
CA ALA A 229 -27.76 -0.85 -0.01
C ALA A 229 -28.06 0.06 1.19
N ASP A 230 -29.33 0.42 1.38
CA ASP A 230 -29.76 1.28 2.52
C ASP A 230 -29.56 0.56 3.85
N ARG A 231 -29.93 -0.72 3.96
CA ARG A 231 -29.67 -1.49 5.19
C ARG A 231 -28.17 -1.60 5.52
N LEU A 232 -27.31 -1.76 4.51
CA LEU A 232 -25.86 -1.77 4.74
C LEU A 232 -25.33 -0.41 5.22
N ARG A 233 -25.89 0.70 4.71
CA ARG A 233 -25.59 2.08 5.19
C ARG A 233 -26.04 2.28 6.64
N GLU A 234 -27.20 1.76 7.04
CA GLU A 234 -27.68 1.78 8.42
C GLU A 234 -26.75 1.04 9.37
N LEU A 235 -26.06 -0.01 8.90
CA LEU A 235 -25.00 -0.70 9.64
C LEU A 235 -23.66 0.06 9.68
N GLY A 236 -23.59 1.27 9.11
CA GLY A 236 -22.40 2.10 9.06
C GLY A 236 -21.43 1.79 7.91
N ALA A 237 -21.83 0.96 6.94
CA ALA A 237 -21.01 0.70 5.76
C ALA A 237 -21.22 1.80 4.70
N GLU A 238 -20.15 2.18 4.03
CA GLU A 238 -20.24 2.99 2.82
C GLU A 238 -20.50 2.09 1.61
N VAL A 239 -21.55 2.36 0.84
CA VAL A 239 -21.89 1.62 -0.39
C VAL A 239 -21.57 2.47 -1.60
N LEU A 240 -20.62 2.03 -2.41
CA LEU A 240 -20.11 2.73 -3.60
C LEU A 240 -20.54 2.02 -4.87
N VAL A 241 -21.32 2.71 -5.69
CA VAL A 241 -21.67 2.21 -7.01
C VAL A 241 -20.49 2.42 -7.95
N CYS A 242 -19.98 1.33 -8.51
CA CYS A 242 -18.82 1.29 -9.39
C CYS A 242 -19.20 0.63 -10.73
N GLY A 243 -20.00 1.32 -11.52
CA GLY A 243 -20.40 0.96 -12.87
C GLY A 243 -21.80 0.34 -12.98
N PRO A 244 -22.31 0.23 -14.22
CA PRO A 244 -23.68 -0.22 -14.49
C PRO A 244 -23.90 -1.72 -14.25
N GLY A 245 -22.82 -2.52 -14.14
CA GLY A 245 -22.88 -3.96 -13.98
C GLY A 245 -22.55 -4.71 -15.28
N PRO A 246 -22.65 -6.04 -15.29
CA PRO A 246 -23.04 -6.95 -14.20
C PRO A 246 -21.95 -7.17 -13.13
N ARG A 247 -20.75 -6.64 -13.34
CA ARG A 247 -19.64 -6.71 -12.39
C ARG A 247 -19.15 -5.31 -12.06
N VAL A 248 -18.60 -5.16 -10.85
CA VAL A 248 -17.89 -3.93 -10.42
C VAL A 248 -16.80 -3.58 -11.44
N ASP A 249 -16.82 -2.34 -11.94
CA ASP A 249 -15.70 -1.77 -12.66
C ASP A 249 -14.55 -1.51 -11.65
N LEU A 250 -13.55 -2.38 -11.71
CA LEU A 250 -12.44 -2.36 -10.77
C LEU A 250 -11.57 -1.09 -10.91
N ARG A 251 -11.48 -0.51 -12.11
CA ARG A 251 -10.74 0.74 -12.32
C ARG A 251 -11.48 1.93 -11.71
N LEU A 252 -12.79 2.00 -11.90
CA LEU A 252 -13.64 3.00 -11.24
C LEU A 252 -13.61 2.80 -9.71
N ALA A 253 -13.67 1.56 -9.24
CA ALA A 253 -13.56 1.24 -7.82
C ALA A 253 -12.24 1.77 -7.21
N MET A 254 -11.09 1.56 -7.87
CA MET A 254 -9.81 2.10 -7.39
C MET A 254 -9.81 3.64 -7.39
N ARG A 255 -10.39 4.30 -8.39
CA ARG A 255 -10.55 5.77 -8.39
C ARG A 255 -11.39 6.25 -7.21
N ARG A 256 -12.55 5.62 -6.96
CA ARG A 256 -13.43 5.93 -5.82
C ARG A 256 -12.75 5.78 -4.47
N LEU A 257 -11.89 4.76 -4.32
CA LEU A 257 -11.06 4.60 -3.11
C LEU A 257 -9.99 5.69 -3.03
N GLY A 258 -9.37 6.05 -4.13
CA GLY A 258 -8.41 7.17 -4.19
C GLY A 258 -9.03 8.53 -3.82
N GLU A 259 -10.26 8.83 -4.25
CA GLU A 259 -11.03 10.02 -3.87
C GLU A 259 -11.25 10.11 -2.34
N ARG A 260 -11.22 8.97 -1.64
CA ARG A 260 -11.28 8.83 -0.17
C ARG A 260 -9.93 8.86 0.52
N GLU A 261 -8.91 9.33 -0.19
CA GLU A 261 -7.53 9.40 0.28
C GLU A 261 -6.93 8.03 0.68
N ILE A 262 -7.48 6.91 0.19
CA ILE A 262 -6.91 5.58 0.35
C ILE A 262 -5.77 5.43 -0.65
N ALA A 263 -4.54 5.52 -0.19
CA ALA A 263 -3.33 5.45 -1.01
C ALA A 263 -2.78 4.03 -1.17
N SER A 264 -3.21 3.07 -0.34
CA SER A 264 -2.74 1.68 -0.41
C SER A 264 -3.85 0.68 -0.10
N VAL A 265 -3.91 -0.39 -0.90
CA VAL A 265 -4.88 -1.50 -0.75
C VAL A 265 -4.11 -2.82 -0.70
N LEU A 266 -4.33 -3.59 0.36
CA LEU A 266 -3.96 -5.00 0.42
C LEU A 266 -5.11 -5.82 -0.16
N LEU A 267 -4.89 -6.40 -1.32
CA LEU A 267 -5.86 -7.29 -1.95
C LEU A 267 -5.63 -8.71 -1.42
N GLU A 268 -6.56 -9.18 -0.59
CA GLU A 268 -6.62 -10.55 -0.09
C GLU A 268 -7.91 -11.19 -0.61
N GLY A 269 -7.84 -12.10 -1.53
CA GLY A 269 -9.09 -12.63 -2.04
C GLY A 269 -8.90 -13.94 -2.79
N GLY A 270 -10.03 -14.51 -3.21
CA GLY A 270 -10.07 -15.68 -4.07
C GLY A 270 -9.54 -15.37 -5.47
N GLY A 271 -9.21 -16.43 -6.18
CA GLY A 271 -8.57 -16.36 -7.50
C GLY A 271 -9.31 -15.53 -8.56
N GLN A 272 -10.65 -15.39 -8.45
CA GLN A 272 -11.44 -14.59 -9.40
C GLN A 272 -11.12 -13.09 -9.30
N LEU A 273 -11.12 -12.53 -8.08
CA LEU A 273 -10.82 -11.10 -7.90
C LEU A 273 -9.34 -10.83 -8.16
N ALA A 274 -8.45 -11.71 -7.70
CA ALA A 274 -7.01 -11.62 -7.96
C ALA A 274 -6.72 -11.60 -9.46
N GLY A 275 -7.31 -12.56 -10.21
CA GLY A 275 -7.16 -12.64 -11.66
C GLY A 275 -7.74 -11.42 -12.40
N ALA A 276 -8.91 -10.93 -12.00
CA ALA A 276 -9.53 -9.75 -12.59
C ALA A 276 -8.68 -8.49 -12.37
N MET A 277 -8.13 -8.30 -11.18
CA MET A 277 -7.25 -7.16 -10.85
C MET A 277 -5.92 -7.21 -11.61
N LEU A 278 -5.31 -8.40 -11.75
CA LEU A 278 -4.10 -8.60 -12.55
C LEU A 278 -4.37 -8.31 -14.03
N LYS A 279 -5.44 -8.88 -14.60
CA LYS A 279 -5.82 -8.66 -16.01
C LYS A 279 -6.13 -7.19 -16.31
N ALA A 280 -6.70 -6.46 -15.35
CA ALA A 280 -6.98 -5.03 -15.48
C ALA A 280 -5.72 -4.15 -15.32
N GLY A 281 -4.54 -4.71 -15.02
CA GLY A 281 -3.31 -3.98 -14.75
C GLY A 281 -3.37 -3.11 -13.48
N LEU A 282 -4.17 -3.52 -12.49
CA LEU A 282 -4.41 -2.75 -11.27
C LEU A 282 -3.55 -3.20 -10.08
N VAL A 283 -2.84 -4.31 -10.20
CA VAL A 283 -1.89 -4.78 -9.18
C VAL A 283 -0.52 -4.17 -9.41
N ASP A 284 0.09 -3.63 -8.37
CA ASP A 284 1.42 -3.00 -8.42
C ASP A 284 2.50 -3.91 -7.86
N ARG A 285 2.18 -4.75 -6.90
CA ARG A 285 3.09 -5.74 -6.32
C ARG A 285 2.33 -7.01 -5.96
N VAL A 286 2.96 -8.15 -6.15
CA VAL A 286 2.46 -9.43 -5.64
C VAL A 286 3.30 -9.89 -4.45
N LYS A 287 2.66 -10.57 -3.49
CA LYS A 287 3.29 -11.28 -2.36
C LYS A 287 2.64 -12.64 -2.23
N LEU A 288 3.33 -13.67 -2.70
CA LEU A 288 2.84 -15.05 -2.78
C LEU A 288 3.50 -15.86 -1.66
N PHE A 289 2.72 -16.29 -0.68
CA PHE A 289 3.19 -17.13 0.42
C PHE A 289 2.97 -18.60 0.05
N TYR A 290 4.04 -19.29 -0.30
CA TYR A 290 4.04 -20.71 -0.68
C TYR A 290 4.27 -21.59 0.53
N ALA A 291 3.29 -22.46 0.82
CA ALA A 291 3.46 -23.53 1.79
C ALA A 291 4.07 -24.79 1.14
N PRO A 292 4.89 -25.58 1.84
CA PRO A 292 5.43 -26.85 1.35
C PRO A 292 4.36 -27.95 1.35
N LYS A 293 3.28 -27.73 0.60
CA LYS A 293 2.11 -28.62 0.47
C LYS A 293 1.71 -28.77 -0.99
N LEU A 294 1.07 -29.87 -1.32
CA LEU A 294 0.42 -30.12 -2.61
C LEU A 294 -1.05 -30.43 -2.37
N ALA A 295 -1.95 -29.74 -3.05
CA ALA A 295 -3.40 -29.94 -2.92
C ALA A 295 -4.04 -30.71 -4.08
N GLY A 296 -3.31 -30.88 -5.17
CA GLY A 296 -3.75 -31.65 -6.33
C GLY A 296 -4.49 -30.84 -7.40
N GLU A 297 -4.84 -31.52 -8.49
CA GLU A 297 -5.37 -30.91 -9.71
C GLU A 297 -6.71 -30.19 -9.47
N ASP A 298 -7.59 -30.76 -8.68
CA ASP A 298 -8.94 -30.30 -8.41
C ASP A 298 -9.04 -29.28 -7.26
N GLY A 299 -7.90 -28.90 -6.64
CA GLY A 299 -7.80 -27.80 -5.69
C GLY A 299 -8.15 -26.45 -6.31
N ILE A 300 -8.67 -25.52 -5.51
CA ILE A 300 -9.06 -24.18 -5.98
C ILE A 300 -7.82 -23.38 -6.39
N PRO A 301 -7.73 -22.91 -7.65
CA PRO A 301 -6.55 -22.23 -8.16
C PRO A 301 -6.39 -20.82 -7.55
N ALA A 302 -5.13 -20.41 -7.36
CA ALA A 302 -4.77 -19.08 -6.87
C ALA A 302 -5.16 -17.95 -7.85
N PHE A 303 -5.16 -18.23 -9.14
CA PHE A 303 -5.48 -17.29 -10.20
C PHE A 303 -6.54 -17.88 -11.13
N ALA A 304 -7.72 -17.27 -11.17
CA ALA A 304 -8.84 -17.72 -12.01
C ALA A 304 -9.09 -16.69 -13.13
N PHE A 305 -8.28 -16.74 -14.17
CA PHE A 305 -8.46 -16.00 -15.41
C PHE A 305 -8.03 -16.86 -16.61
N ALA A 306 -8.52 -16.52 -17.81
CA ALA A 306 -8.05 -17.17 -19.03
C ALA A 306 -6.58 -16.83 -19.25
N GLY A 307 -5.74 -17.85 -19.19
CA GLY A 307 -4.30 -17.73 -19.45
C GLY A 307 -4.01 -17.42 -20.92
N PRO A 308 -2.79 -17.05 -21.25
CA PRO A 308 -2.35 -16.83 -22.62
C PRO A 308 -2.23 -18.16 -23.38
N GLU A 309 -2.30 -18.10 -24.70
CA GLU A 309 -2.10 -19.27 -25.57
C GLU A 309 -0.63 -19.70 -25.63
N ARG A 310 0.30 -18.75 -25.49
CA ARG A 310 1.75 -19.00 -25.54
C ARG A 310 2.41 -18.57 -24.25
N MET A 311 3.43 -19.30 -23.81
CA MET A 311 4.22 -18.93 -22.62
C MET A 311 4.89 -17.56 -22.74
N ALA A 312 5.23 -17.14 -23.96
CA ALA A 312 5.80 -15.81 -24.20
C ALA A 312 4.86 -14.64 -23.81
N ASP A 313 3.55 -14.89 -23.84
CA ASP A 313 2.51 -13.91 -23.53
C ASP A 313 2.07 -14.02 -22.04
N ALA A 314 2.74 -14.85 -21.24
CA ALA A 314 2.44 -14.98 -19.83
C ALA A 314 2.81 -13.71 -19.06
N LEU A 315 1.96 -13.33 -18.08
CA LEU A 315 2.24 -12.21 -17.19
C LEU A 315 3.56 -12.44 -16.44
N ARG A 316 4.55 -11.62 -16.73
CA ARG A 316 5.87 -11.68 -16.10
C ARG A 316 5.92 -10.83 -14.83
N LEU A 317 6.80 -11.23 -13.93
CA LEU A 317 7.13 -10.46 -12.74
C LEU A 317 8.60 -10.04 -12.83
N GLU A 318 8.88 -8.81 -12.40
CA GLU A 318 10.23 -8.27 -12.24
C GLU A 318 10.49 -7.93 -10.77
N GLN A 319 11.73 -7.55 -10.44
CA GLN A 319 12.15 -7.22 -9.08
C GLN A 319 11.78 -8.32 -8.08
N ILE A 320 12.10 -9.57 -8.44
CA ILE A 320 11.76 -10.74 -7.63
C ILE A 320 12.61 -10.75 -6.36
N GLU A 321 11.94 -10.89 -5.23
CA GLU A 321 12.53 -11.14 -3.91
C GLU A 321 11.94 -12.43 -3.35
N ILE A 322 12.78 -13.27 -2.74
CA ILE A 322 12.37 -14.53 -2.12
C ILE A 322 12.87 -14.52 -0.67
N GLU A 323 11.95 -14.69 0.27
CA GLU A 323 12.21 -14.69 1.70
C GLU A 323 11.69 -15.99 2.33
N HIS A 324 12.44 -16.54 3.28
CA HIS A 324 11.92 -17.59 4.16
C HIS A 324 11.08 -16.96 5.27
N VAL A 325 9.89 -17.49 5.51
CA VAL A 325 8.95 -17.01 6.54
C VAL A 325 8.48 -18.22 7.36
N GLY A 326 9.26 -18.57 8.39
CA GLY A 326 9.08 -19.85 9.09
C GLY A 326 9.32 -21.03 8.16
N GLY A 327 8.36 -21.93 8.07
CA GLY A 327 8.40 -23.08 7.17
C GLY A 327 7.92 -22.81 5.75
N ASP A 328 7.51 -21.57 5.44
CA ASP A 328 6.97 -21.16 4.14
C ASP A 328 7.96 -20.25 3.38
N TRP A 329 7.65 -19.95 2.12
CA TRP A 329 8.40 -18.96 1.31
C TRP A 329 7.47 -17.81 0.91
N CYS A 330 7.95 -16.57 1.00
CA CYS A 330 7.30 -15.42 0.39
C CYS A 330 8.04 -15.03 -0.88
N VAL A 331 7.39 -15.18 -2.02
CA VAL A 331 7.87 -14.67 -3.32
C VAL A 331 7.15 -13.37 -3.60
N SER A 332 7.90 -12.27 -3.73
CA SER A 332 7.33 -10.98 -4.11
C SER A 332 7.90 -10.49 -5.44
N GLY A 333 7.12 -9.70 -6.17
CA GLY A 333 7.53 -9.16 -7.45
C GLY A 333 6.56 -8.10 -7.98
N VAL A 334 6.96 -7.40 -9.02
CA VAL A 334 6.18 -6.37 -9.70
C VAL A 334 5.67 -6.92 -11.03
N PRO A 335 4.34 -6.95 -11.27
CA PRO A 335 3.80 -7.38 -12.56
C PRO A 335 4.24 -6.44 -13.68
N VAL A 336 4.81 -7.01 -14.75
CA VAL A 336 5.17 -6.26 -15.96
C VAL A 336 3.90 -5.89 -16.71
N ARG A 337 3.73 -4.60 -16.99
CA ARG A 337 2.61 -4.11 -17.80
C ARG A 337 3.06 -4.01 -19.25
N GLU A 338 2.34 -4.63 -20.17
CA GLU A 338 2.56 -4.38 -21.59
C GLU A 338 2.24 -2.90 -21.88
N GLY A 339 3.22 -2.16 -22.43
CA GLY A 339 3.03 -0.77 -22.88
C GLY A 339 3.38 0.35 -21.90
N GLY A 340 4.16 0.09 -20.85
CA GLY A 340 4.74 1.11 -19.97
C GLY A 340 6.22 1.34 -20.29
N THR A 341 6.50 2.29 -21.19
CA THR A 341 7.78 3.04 -21.24
C THR A 341 7.61 4.32 -20.45
#